data_c6b50f52850834618d550e766a491b62
#
_entry.id   c6b50f52850834618d550e766a491b62
#
_cell.length_a   1.000
_cell.length_b   1.000
_cell.length_c   1.000
_cell.angle_alpha   90.00
_cell.angle_beta   90.00
_cell.angle_gamma   90.00
#
_symmetry.space_group_name_H-M   'P 1'
#
loop_
_entity.id
_entity.type
_entity.pdbx_description
1 polymer ?
#
loop_
_entity_poly.entity_id
_entity_poly.type
_entity_poly.pdbx_seq_one_letter_code
_entity_poly.pdbx_strand_id
1 'polypeptide(L)'
;MALIKRGHSYFNTRYAWPDGFKTYALAEAYAFEKHLGIWSYRKSRKHYLLRLMEEGKTVYSTRNPYFVAKIQTAEVFDLSKYNGCFVRVRGEIKKIQQLRKGPQLMFLKHKRMKKGLPVISFENQRNWLGPQKIRKGDLLQIEGFATL
;
A
#
# COMPACT_ATOMS: atom_id res chain seq x y z
N MET A 1 10.43 13.97 8.84
CA MET A 1 9.14 14.50 8.32
C MET A 1 9.22 15.94 7.79
N ALA A 2 9.90 16.86 8.48
CA ALA A 2 10.01 18.28 8.04
C ALA A 2 10.56 18.43 6.61
N LEU A 3 11.57 17.67 6.22
CA LEU A 3 12.15 17.69 4.87
C LEU A 3 11.14 17.33 3.79
N ILE A 4 10.33 16.28 4.02
CA ILE A 4 9.31 15.83 3.06
C ILE A 4 8.23 16.90 2.93
N LYS A 5 7.72 17.44 4.04
CA LYS A 5 6.68 18.49 4.04
C LYS A 5 7.12 19.80 3.35
N ARG A 6 8.43 20.10 3.40
CA ARG A 6 9.01 21.26 2.70
C ARG A 6 9.41 20.92 1.24
N GLY A 7 9.23 19.70 0.80
CA GLY A 7 9.58 19.26 -0.54
C GLY A 7 11.07 19.10 -0.80
N HIS A 8 11.90 18.93 0.24
CA HIS A 8 13.33 18.68 0.07
C HIS A 8 13.66 17.21 -0.16
N SER A 9 12.70 16.32 0.06
CA SER A 9 12.81 14.90 -0.17
C SER A 9 11.46 14.33 -0.55
N TYR A 10 11.48 13.19 -1.27
CA TYR A 10 10.29 12.40 -1.53
C TYR A 10 10.22 11.22 -0.55
N PHE A 11 9.01 10.69 -0.36
CA PHE A 11 8.78 9.51 0.45
C PHE A 11 8.89 8.25 -0.42
N ASN A 12 9.90 7.40 -0.15
CA ASN A 12 10.12 6.19 -0.89
C ASN A 12 9.51 4.99 -0.17
N THR A 13 8.46 4.42 -0.76
CA THR A 13 7.73 3.26 -0.23
C THR A 13 8.22 1.92 -0.81
N ARG A 14 9.24 1.94 -1.70
CA ARG A 14 9.65 0.75 -2.45
C ARG A 14 10.19 -0.37 -1.56
N TYR A 15 10.90 0.00 -0.50
CA TYR A 15 11.65 -0.98 0.30
C TYR A 15 11.13 -1.16 1.72
N ALA A 16 10.46 -0.17 2.28
CA ALA A 16 9.93 -0.22 3.63
C ALA A 16 8.78 0.77 3.84
N TRP A 17 7.90 0.41 4.75
CA TRP A 17 6.84 1.26 5.23
C TRP A 17 7.06 1.50 6.71
N PRO A 18 7.64 2.64 7.08
CA PRO A 18 7.89 2.96 8.48
C PRO A 18 6.58 3.18 9.23
N ASP A 19 6.66 3.07 10.55
CA ASP A 19 5.57 3.51 11.41
C ASP A 19 5.17 4.94 11.07
N GLY A 20 3.87 5.19 11.02
CA GLY A 20 3.36 6.50 10.64
C GLY A 20 3.49 6.85 9.15
N PHE A 21 3.69 5.87 8.25
CA PHE A 21 3.82 6.10 6.80
C PHE A 21 2.73 6.98 6.21
N LYS A 22 1.49 6.94 6.75
CA LYS A 22 0.40 7.83 6.35
C LYS A 22 0.76 9.31 6.54
N THR A 23 1.45 9.62 7.64
CA THR A 23 1.89 10.98 7.94
C THR A 23 2.96 11.46 6.96
N TYR A 24 3.88 10.57 6.57
CA TYR A 24 4.89 10.89 5.56
C TYR A 24 4.27 11.13 4.19
N ALA A 25 3.31 10.32 3.80
CA ALA A 25 2.63 10.46 2.52
C ALA A 25 1.72 11.70 2.47
N LEU A 26 1.05 12.05 3.57
CA LEU A 26 0.33 13.32 3.69
C LEU A 26 1.27 14.53 3.54
N ALA A 27 2.45 14.44 4.16
CA ALA A 27 3.45 15.49 4.06
C ALA A 27 3.98 15.65 2.62
N GLU A 28 4.19 14.54 1.91
CA GLU A 28 4.60 14.55 0.50
C GLU A 28 3.50 15.10 -0.41
N ALA A 29 2.26 14.61 -0.25
CA ALA A 29 1.11 15.08 -1.02
C ALA A 29 0.89 16.59 -0.84
N TYR A 30 1.03 17.08 0.38
CA TYR A 30 0.98 18.53 0.66
C TYR A 30 2.08 19.29 -0.08
N ALA A 31 3.33 18.83 0.00
CA ALA A 31 4.46 19.48 -0.68
C ALA A 31 4.27 19.47 -2.21
N PHE A 32 3.80 18.34 -2.76
CA PHE A 32 3.50 18.20 -4.18
C PHE A 32 2.41 19.16 -4.64
N GLU A 33 1.29 19.24 -3.92
CA GLU A 33 0.16 20.14 -4.27
C GLU A 33 0.55 21.61 -4.15
N LYS A 34 1.31 21.96 -3.12
CA LYS A 34 1.80 23.32 -2.89
C LYS A 34 3.03 23.69 -3.72
N HIS A 35 3.52 22.77 -4.55
CA HIS A 35 4.71 22.97 -5.40
C HIS A 35 5.96 23.37 -4.62
N LEU A 36 6.17 22.81 -3.44
CA LEU A 36 7.30 23.15 -2.58
C LEU A 36 8.57 22.38 -2.97
N GLY A 37 9.72 23.01 -2.82
CA GLY A 37 11.04 22.41 -3.03
C GLY A 37 11.18 21.71 -4.39
N ILE A 38 11.52 20.41 -4.41
CA ILE A 38 11.66 19.64 -5.66
C ILE A 38 10.39 19.61 -6.50
N TRP A 39 9.23 19.81 -5.89
CA TRP A 39 7.93 19.81 -6.57
C TRP A 39 7.61 21.13 -7.27
N SER A 40 8.41 22.21 -7.05
CA SER A 40 8.29 23.45 -7.82
C SER A 40 8.65 23.25 -9.30
N TYR A 41 9.52 22.29 -9.59
CA TYR A 41 9.97 22.01 -10.95
C TYR A 41 8.98 21.10 -11.70
N ARG A 42 8.50 21.57 -12.86
CA ARG A 42 7.59 20.80 -13.71
C ARG A 42 8.16 19.42 -14.10
N LYS A 43 9.48 19.36 -14.38
CA LYS A 43 10.17 18.11 -14.75
C LYS A 43 10.12 17.09 -13.61
N SER A 44 10.40 17.49 -12.37
CA SER A 44 10.37 16.61 -11.19
C SER A 44 8.97 16.07 -10.96
N ARG A 45 7.93 16.91 -11.08
CA ARG A 45 6.53 16.48 -10.95
C ARG A 45 6.14 15.47 -12.02
N LYS A 46 6.51 15.73 -13.28
CA LYS A 46 6.24 14.80 -14.39
C LYS A 46 6.91 13.45 -14.16
N HIS A 47 8.18 13.42 -13.77
CA HIS A 47 8.89 12.18 -13.45
C HIS A 47 8.26 11.40 -12.30
N TYR A 48 7.86 12.09 -11.26
CA TYR A 48 7.19 11.46 -10.12
C TYR A 48 5.86 10.83 -10.52
N LEU A 49 5.01 11.54 -11.26
CA LEU A 49 3.74 11.03 -11.75
C LEU A 49 3.93 9.81 -12.67
N LEU A 50 4.87 9.86 -13.60
CA LEU A 50 5.19 8.74 -14.47
C LEU A 50 5.63 7.51 -13.66
N ARG A 51 6.52 7.70 -12.68
CA ARG A 51 6.96 6.61 -11.80
C ARG A 51 5.80 6.00 -11.01
N LEU A 52 4.88 6.83 -10.47
CA LEU A 52 3.70 6.33 -9.77
C LEU A 52 2.80 5.51 -10.70
N MET A 53 2.62 5.95 -11.94
CA MET A 53 1.86 5.20 -12.95
C MET A 53 2.52 3.88 -13.31
N GLU A 54 3.85 3.87 -13.53
CA GLU A 54 4.63 2.67 -13.82
C GLU A 54 4.61 1.67 -12.66
N GLU A 55 4.62 2.17 -11.42
CA GLU A 55 4.53 1.34 -10.21
C GLU A 55 3.07 0.93 -9.90
N GLY A 56 2.09 1.29 -10.73
CA GLY A 56 0.67 1.01 -10.51
C GLY A 56 0.06 1.74 -9.32
N LYS A 57 0.68 2.85 -8.89
CA LYS A 57 0.22 3.65 -7.75
C LYS A 57 -0.67 4.79 -8.18
N THR A 58 -1.69 5.05 -7.41
CA THR A 58 -2.58 6.19 -7.62
C THR A 58 -1.85 7.50 -7.35
N VAL A 59 -2.16 8.53 -8.13
CA VAL A 59 -1.73 9.90 -7.84
C VAL A 59 -2.45 10.38 -6.59
N TYR A 60 -1.70 10.72 -5.56
CA TYR A 60 -2.25 11.17 -4.29
C TYR A 60 -2.73 12.61 -4.37
N SER A 61 -3.83 12.89 -3.71
CA SER A 61 -4.28 14.24 -3.43
C SER A 61 -4.14 14.54 -1.93
N THR A 62 -3.93 15.79 -1.58
CA THR A 62 -3.86 16.22 -0.16
C THR A 62 -5.17 15.99 0.58
N ARG A 63 -6.30 15.95 -0.14
CA ARG A 63 -7.62 15.68 0.44
C ARG A 63 -7.78 14.22 0.83
N ASN A 64 -7.19 13.32 0.07
CA ASN A 64 -7.24 11.89 0.34
C ASN A 64 -6.05 11.18 -0.33
N PRO A 65 -4.82 11.34 0.21
CA PRO A 65 -3.61 10.80 -0.39
C PRO A 65 -3.60 9.27 -0.43
N TYR A 66 -4.39 8.66 0.45
CA TYR A 66 -4.70 7.24 0.41
C TYR A 66 -6.20 7.09 0.35
N PHE A 67 -6.68 6.64 -0.78
CA PHE A 67 -8.04 6.16 -0.84
C PHE A 67 -8.10 4.89 0.02
N VAL A 68 -8.23 5.10 1.32
CA VAL A 68 -8.66 4.03 2.21
C VAL A 68 -10.16 3.90 1.96
N ALA A 69 -10.51 3.17 0.92
CA ALA A 69 -11.88 2.76 0.71
C ALA A 69 -12.47 2.24 2.03
N LYS A 70 -13.78 2.33 2.19
CA LYS A 70 -14.50 1.54 3.20
C LYS A 70 -13.88 0.15 3.23
N ILE A 71 -13.79 -0.47 4.40
CA ILE A 71 -13.30 -1.84 4.54
C ILE A 71 -13.99 -2.71 3.49
N GLN A 72 -13.22 -3.24 2.57
CA GLN A 72 -13.72 -4.13 1.53
C GLN A 72 -13.67 -5.57 2.05
N THR A 73 -14.71 -6.34 1.76
CA THR A 73 -14.68 -7.77 2.06
C THR A 73 -13.85 -8.50 1.02
N ALA A 74 -12.83 -9.23 1.44
CA ALA A 74 -11.92 -9.96 0.55
C ALA A 74 -12.64 -10.91 -0.41
N GLU A 75 -13.77 -11.49 0.01
CA GLU A 75 -14.55 -12.42 -0.79
C GLU A 75 -15.09 -11.85 -2.10
N VAL A 76 -15.37 -10.55 -2.13
CA VAL A 76 -15.95 -9.82 -3.28
C VAL A 76 -15.05 -8.70 -3.79
N PHE A 77 -13.83 -8.61 -3.25
CA PHE A 77 -12.90 -7.56 -3.62
C PHE A 77 -12.52 -7.66 -5.10
N ASP A 78 -12.72 -6.58 -5.83
CA ASP A 78 -12.37 -6.50 -7.24
C ASP A 78 -11.01 -5.81 -7.42
N LEU A 79 -9.97 -6.63 -7.59
CA LEU A 79 -8.59 -6.15 -7.70
C LEU A 79 -8.40 -5.20 -8.90
N SER A 80 -9.10 -5.44 -10.02
CA SER A 80 -8.98 -4.60 -11.21
C SER A 80 -9.51 -3.17 -10.96
N LYS A 81 -10.57 -3.07 -10.17
CA LYS A 81 -11.22 -1.81 -9.81
C LYS A 81 -10.36 -0.93 -8.89
N TYR A 82 -9.50 -1.55 -8.10
CA TYR A 82 -8.67 -0.88 -7.10
C TYR A 82 -7.18 -0.94 -7.42
N ASN A 83 -6.81 -1.34 -8.65
CA ASN A 83 -5.41 -1.39 -9.05
C ASN A 83 -4.72 -0.04 -8.83
N GLY A 84 -3.57 -0.06 -8.16
CA GLY A 84 -2.81 1.13 -7.79
C GLY A 84 -3.37 1.90 -6.58
N CYS A 85 -4.49 1.48 -5.99
CA CYS A 85 -5.08 2.13 -4.82
C CYS A 85 -4.55 1.54 -3.51
N PHE A 86 -4.41 2.40 -2.50
CA PHE A 86 -4.24 1.93 -1.13
C PHE A 86 -5.60 1.53 -0.58
N VAL A 87 -5.73 0.29 -0.13
CA VAL A 87 -7.01 -0.30 0.26
C VAL A 87 -6.95 -0.94 1.64
N ARG A 88 -8.10 -1.03 2.28
CA ARG A 88 -8.30 -1.79 3.50
C ARG A 88 -9.23 -2.96 3.20
N VAL A 89 -8.74 -4.18 3.36
CA VAL A 89 -9.45 -5.40 3.05
C VAL A 89 -9.57 -6.27 4.31
N ARG A 90 -10.75 -6.76 4.59
CA ARG A 90 -11.01 -7.72 5.68
C ARG A 90 -11.40 -9.06 5.10
N GLY A 91 -10.73 -10.12 5.54
CA GLY A 91 -11.03 -11.46 5.06
C GLY A 91 -10.41 -12.57 5.88
N GLU A 92 -10.94 -13.78 5.71
CA GLU A 92 -10.46 -14.98 6.35
C GLU A 92 -9.30 -15.60 5.57
N ILE A 93 -8.27 -16.04 6.26
CA ILE A 93 -7.10 -16.70 5.66
C ILE A 93 -7.47 -18.09 5.19
N LYS A 94 -7.36 -18.31 3.90
CA LYS A 94 -7.52 -19.61 3.26
C LYS A 94 -6.24 -20.45 3.30
N LYS A 95 -5.10 -19.80 3.05
CA LYS A 95 -3.78 -20.45 2.95
C LYS A 95 -2.67 -19.46 3.28
N ILE A 96 -1.62 -19.96 3.89
CA ILE A 96 -0.36 -19.24 4.10
C ILE A 96 0.74 -20.07 3.44
N GLN A 97 1.61 -19.42 2.71
CA GLN A 97 2.78 -20.01 2.09
C GLN A 97 4.01 -19.20 2.48
N GLN A 98 4.91 -19.83 3.22
CA GLN A 98 6.20 -19.27 3.57
C GLN A 98 7.20 -19.65 2.49
N LEU A 99 7.79 -18.65 1.85
CA LEU A 99 8.95 -18.88 0.99
C LEU A 99 10.21 -19.03 1.86
N ARG A 100 11.14 -19.89 1.47
CA ARG A 100 12.39 -20.13 2.23
C ARG A 100 13.19 -18.84 2.46
N LYS A 101 13.27 -18.01 1.43
CA LYS A 101 13.81 -16.65 1.50
C LYS A 101 12.83 -15.74 0.78
N GLY A 102 12.41 -14.64 1.42
CA GLY A 102 11.55 -13.67 0.77
C GLY A 102 10.20 -13.45 1.46
N PRO A 103 9.23 -12.87 0.74
CA PRO A 103 7.95 -12.48 1.30
C PRO A 103 7.11 -13.68 1.73
N GLN A 104 6.24 -13.44 2.70
CA GLN A 104 5.17 -14.37 3.05
C GLN A 104 3.97 -14.13 2.13
N LEU A 105 3.43 -15.18 1.55
CA LEU A 105 2.22 -15.15 0.77
C LEU A 105 1.04 -15.64 1.61
N MET A 106 0.04 -14.81 1.75
CA MET A 106 -1.25 -15.15 2.36
C MET A 106 -2.32 -15.11 1.29
N PHE A 107 -3.29 -15.98 1.38
CA PHE A 107 -4.42 -16.01 0.46
C PHE A 107 -5.70 -15.87 1.28
N LEU A 108 -6.45 -14.81 1.05
CA LEU A 108 -7.75 -14.61 1.67
C LEU A 108 -8.84 -15.33 0.88
N LYS A 109 -9.88 -15.80 1.55
CA LYS A 109 -11.05 -16.40 0.87
C LYS A 109 -11.62 -15.41 -0.15
N HIS A 110 -11.92 -15.91 -1.36
CA HIS A 110 -12.49 -15.12 -2.45
C HIS A 110 -13.47 -15.97 -3.25
N LYS A 111 -14.64 -15.40 -3.61
CA LYS A 111 -15.71 -16.14 -4.29
C LYS A 111 -15.32 -16.61 -5.70
N ARG A 112 -14.60 -15.77 -6.45
CA ARG A 112 -14.25 -16.03 -7.86
C ARG A 112 -12.84 -16.57 -8.05
N MET A 113 -11.93 -16.38 -7.09
CA MET A 113 -10.53 -16.81 -7.19
C MET A 113 -10.34 -18.13 -6.45
N LYS A 114 -10.19 -19.26 -7.18
CA LYS A 114 -9.95 -20.59 -6.59
C LYS A 114 -8.79 -20.60 -5.58
N LYS A 115 -7.70 -19.90 -5.85
CA LYS A 115 -6.54 -19.78 -4.94
C LYS A 115 -6.81 -18.81 -3.77
N GLY A 116 -7.75 -17.90 -3.90
CA GLY A 116 -8.02 -16.80 -2.99
C GLY A 116 -7.35 -15.51 -3.44
N LEU A 117 -7.67 -14.38 -2.79
CA LEU A 117 -7.03 -13.08 -3.00
C LEU A 117 -5.61 -13.11 -2.44
N PRO A 118 -4.56 -12.96 -3.28
CA PRO A 118 -3.19 -13.00 -2.79
C PRO A 118 -2.84 -11.73 -2.02
N VAL A 119 -2.15 -11.89 -0.91
CA VAL A 119 -1.56 -10.83 -0.09
C VAL A 119 -0.09 -11.14 0.10
N ILE A 120 0.75 -10.19 -0.24
CA ILE A 120 2.20 -10.30 -0.10
C ILE A 120 2.64 -9.46 1.09
N SER A 121 3.26 -10.10 2.10
CA SER A 121 3.88 -9.44 3.24
C SER A 121 5.38 -9.59 3.16
N PHE A 122 6.09 -8.48 3.01
CA PHE A 122 7.54 -8.45 2.97
C PHE A 122 8.13 -8.65 4.38
N GLU A 123 9.38 -9.10 4.45
CA GLU A 123 10.04 -9.46 5.71
C GLU A 123 10.09 -8.30 6.71
N ASN A 124 10.36 -7.09 6.23
CA ASN A 124 10.37 -5.86 7.01
C ASN A 124 8.99 -5.44 7.54
N GLN A 125 7.91 -6.02 7.02
CA GLN A 125 6.53 -5.75 7.45
C GLN A 125 6.01 -6.79 8.43
N ARG A 126 6.69 -7.93 8.59
CA ARG A 126 6.25 -9.02 9.47
C ARG A 126 6.27 -8.62 10.94
N ASN A 127 7.20 -7.78 11.34
CA ASN A 127 7.30 -7.28 12.71
C ASN A 127 6.06 -6.47 13.13
N TRP A 128 5.26 -5.99 12.20
CA TRP A 128 4.02 -5.25 12.45
C TRP A 128 2.83 -6.15 12.77
N LEU A 129 2.93 -7.44 12.41
CA LEU A 129 1.87 -8.41 12.71
C LEU A 129 1.91 -8.87 14.17
N GLY A 130 2.89 -8.38 14.95
CA GLY A 130 3.10 -8.77 16.34
C GLY A 130 3.57 -10.22 16.48
N PRO A 131 3.76 -10.72 17.70
CA PRO A 131 4.25 -12.07 17.98
C PRO A 131 3.21 -13.16 17.70
N GLN A 132 1.98 -12.79 17.34
CA GLN A 132 0.92 -13.76 17.07
C GLN A 132 1.16 -14.48 15.75
N LYS A 133 1.23 -15.81 15.83
CA LYS A 133 1.30 -16.66 14.63
C LYS A 133 -0.05 -16.62 13.91
N ILE A 134 -0.07 -16.01 12.73
CA ILE A 134 -1.23 -16.03 11.85
C ILE A 134 -1.47 -17.46 11.37
N ARG A 135 -2.71 -17.91 11.40
CA ARG A 135 -3.13 -19.26 11.03
C ARG A 135 -4.21 -19.24 9.96
N LYS A 136 -4.35 -20.36 9.25
CA LYS A 136 -5.50 -20.60 8.39
C LYS A 136 -6.79 -20.51 9.22
N GLY A 137 -7.79 -19.80 8.71
CA GLY A 137 -9.05 -19.53 9.39
C GLY A 137 -9.11 -18.20 10.13
N ASP A 138 -7.97 -17.57 10.42
CA ASP A 138 -7.95 -16.27 11.08
C ASP A 138 -8.60 -15.20 10.21
N LEU A 139 -9.36 -14.32 10.84
CA LEU A 139 -9.94 -13.15 10.19
C LEU A 139 -9.00 -11.96 10.33
N LEU A 140 -8.44 -11.51 9.23
CA LEU A 140 -7.52 -10.37 9.20
C LEU A 140 -8.15 -9.14 8.56
N GLN A 141 -7.72 -7.99 9.04
CA GLN A 141 -7.86 -6.70 8.37
C GLN A 141 -6.48 -6.26 7.90
N ILE A 142 -6.36 -6.08 6.61
CA ILE A 142 -5.09 -5.78 5.93
C ILE A 142 -5.20 -4.43 5.25
N GLU A 143 -4.18 -3.61 5.39
CA GLU A 143 -4.02 -2.37 4.65
C GLU A 143 -2.83 -2.50 3.71
N GLY A 144 -3.00 -2.11 2.45
CA GLY A 144 -1.94 -2.23 1.46
C GLY A 144 -2.32 -1.68 0.09
N PHE A 145 -1.39 -1.73 -0.82
CA PHE A 145 -1.66 -1.39 -2.22
C PHE A 145 -2.22 -2.61 -2.95
N ALA A 146 -3.32 -2.39 -3.68
CA ALA A 146 -3.83 -3.35 -4.64
C ALA A 146 -3.02 -3.22 -5.93
N THR A 147 -2.40 -4.31 -6.37
CA THR A 147 -1.63 -4.36 -7.63
C THR A 147 -2.01 -5.60 -8.42
N LEU A 148 -2.19 -5.44 -9.74
CA LEU A 148 -2.34 -6.54 -10.69
C LEU A 148 -0.99 -7.16 -11.01
#